data_cb6cd78f1a7cf00248c99de34d44b70e
#
_entry.id   cb6cd78f1a7cf00248c99de34d44b70e
#
_cell.length_a   1.000
_cell.length_b   1.000
_cell.length_c   1.000
_cell.angle_alpha   90.00
_cell.angle_beta   90.00
_cell.angle_gamma   90.00
#
_symmetry.space_group_name_H-M   'P 1'
#
loop_
_entity.id
_entity.type
_entity.pdbx_description
1 polymer ?
#
loop_
_entity_poly.entity_id
_entity_poly.type
_entity_poly.pdbx_seq_one_letter_code
_entity_poly.pdbx_strand_id
1 'polypeptide(L)'
;MLFSTLRHFRFSNFPLFQLSNPKFIPCFHSSSMLMLYSQLHHQQEDQHNHLVSSFNQLLHQNPTPPIFHFGKILGSLVKSNHYYTVVSLHRQMELNGIASNLVTFNILINCFSQLGLNSLSFSVFANILKKGYDPDAITLTTLIKGLCLKGQIHKALNFHDNVVAQGFQLNQVSYGTLINGLCKVGETSAALQLLRRVDGKLVRPNVVMYTAIIDSMCKDKLVDDAFDLYSEMVAKTIYPNVVTYSTLISGFCIVGKLKEAIGLFNKMVLENITPNAYTFNILVDAFCKEGKVKEANNVFAMMIRKGVKPDVITYSSLMDGYCLVKEMNKANRTFNTMAQCGVTPNVQSYNIMINGFCKVKMVDEALNLFKEMRCRNIIPNVVTYNSLIDGLGKSGRISHALKLVDEMHDRGQPPNIVTYNSIFDALCKTHHVEKAIALLTKVKDEGIQPNMNTYTILIHGLCKVGRVEDARNVFVDLSVKGYNLSVYTYTVMIQGFCIKGLFDEALALLSKMKDNSCLPDAATYEIIIRSLFNKGEHDMAEKLLREIIAKGLL
;
A
#
# COMPACT_ATOMS: atom_id res chain seq x y z
N MET A 1 -5.10 18.30 35.58
CA MET A 1 -3.63 18.51 35.63
C MET A 1 -3.05 18.59 34.21
N LEU A 2 -3.33 19.67 33.46
CA LEU A 2 -2.80 19.94 32.10
C LEU A 2 -2.50 21.44 31.92
N PHE A 3 -2.45 22.20 33.00
CA PHE A 3 -2.31 23.67 32.99
C PHE A 3 -0.96 24.19 33.54
N SER A 4 0.01 23.32 33.88
CA SER A 4 1.24 23.77 34.56
C SER A 4 2.55 23.71 33.75
N THR A 5 2.52 23.44 32.45
CA THR A 5 3.76 23.31 31.64
C THR A 5 3.87 24.25 30.42
N LEU A 6 3.18 25.38 30.44
CA LEU A 6 3.23 26.37 29.35
C LEU A 6 3.89 27.69 29.80
N ARG A 7 5.10 27.63 30.34
CA ARG A 7 6.02 28.79 30.39
C ARG A 7 7.37 28.37 29.85
N HIS A 8 7.82 29.09 28.80
CA HIS A 8 9.13 29.02 28.15
C HIS A 8 9.29 28.01 27.00
N PHE A 9 8.84 28.37 25.80
CA PHE A 9 9.53 28.03 24.56
C PHE A 9 9.87 29.32 23.82
N ARG A 10 11.11 29.78 23.96
CA ARG A 10 11.73 30.75 23.04
C ARG A 10 12.02 30.04 21.74
N PHE A 11 11.38 30.49 20.66
CA PHE A 11 11.72 30.09 19.29
C PHE A 11 13.00 30.81 18.86
N SER A 12 14.16 30.24 19.18
CA SER A 12 15.41 30.55 18.51
C SER A 12 16.03 29.22 18.08
N ASN A 13 16.34 29.12 16.78
CA ASN A 13 17.06 28.04 16.10
C ASN A 13 16.19 26.90 15.54
N PHE A 14 15.62 27.15 14.34
CA PHE A 14 15.45 26.11 13.35
C PHE A 14 16.50 26.31 12.25
N PRO A 15 17.34 25.32 11.92
CA PRO A 15 18.27 25.44 10.81
C PRO A 15 17.51 25.46 9.49
N LEU A 16 17.73 26.52 8.73
CA LEU A 16 17.44 26.59 7.31
C LEU A 16 18.28 25.52 6.60
N PHE A 17 17.66 24.44 6.17
CA PHE A 17 18.30 23.56 5.20
C PHE A 17 18.36 24.28 3.85
N GLN A 18 19.53 24.82 3.55
CA GLN A 18 19.93 25.20 2.20
C GLN A 18 20.06 23.93 1.37
N LEU A 19 19.13 23.70 0.47
CA LEU A 19 19.32 22.82 -0.67
C LEU A 19 20.07 23.58 -1.75
N SER A 20 21.41 23.54 -1.69
CA SER A 20 22.28 23.90 -2.80
C SER A 20 22.99 22.65 -3.28
N ASN A 21 22.61 22.12 -4.43
CA ASN A 21 23.50 21.92 -5.58
C ASN A 21 22.79 21.24 -6.76
N PRO A 22 22.72 21.92 -7.90
CA PRO A 22 22.36 21.30 -9.15
C PRO A 22 23.65 21.01 -9.94
N LYS A 23 24.02 19.76 -10.09
CA LYS A 23 24.94 19.35 -11.17
C LYS A 23 24.64 17.91 -11.55
N PHE A 24 23.95 17.73 -12.67
CA PHE A 24 24.27 16.81 -13.76
C PHE A 24 23.13 16.85 -14.79
N ILE A 25 23.38 17.55 -15.87
CA ILE A 25 22.76 17.38 -17.19
C ILE A 25 23.92 16.82 -18.05
N PRO A 26 23.75 15.88 -19.01
CA PRO A 26 22.88 16.06 -20.17
C PRO A 26 22.27 14.79 -20.81
N CYS A 27 21.32 14.93 -21.65
CA CYS A 27 21.11 14.75 -23.09
C CYS A 27 19.74 14.20 -23.48
N PHE A 28 18.91 15.07 -24.04
CA PHE A 28 18.03 15.03 -25.23
C PHE A 28 17.44 13.72 -25.72
N HIS A 29 16.12 13.54 -25.75
CA HIS A 29 15.10 13.98 -26.69
C HIS A 29 13.70 13.44 -26.30
N SER A 30 12.83 14.30 -25.87
CA SER A 30 11.40 14.41 -26.20
C SER A 30 10.87 15.69 -25.57
N SER A 31 11.01 16.78 -26.34
CA SER A 31 10.85 18.17 -25.90
C SER A 31 9.44 18.54 -25.44
N SER A 32 8.39 17.79 -25.78
CA SER A 32 7.01 18.21 -25.49
C SER A 32 6.48 17.78 -24.12
N MET A 33 6.91 16.63 -23.59
CA MET A 33 6.45 16.13 -22.28
C MET A 33 7.26 16.72 -21.11
N LEU A 34 8.57 16.88 -21.27
CA LEU A 34 9.41 17.63 -20.33
C LEU A 34 9.00 19.11 -20.28
N MET A 35 8.60 19.71 -21.41
CA MET A 35 8.02 21.05 -21.44
C MET A 35 6.67 21.12 -20.70
N LEU A 36 5.78 20.16 -20.86
CA LEU A 36 4.50 20.16 -20.12
C LEU A 36 4.70 19.91 -18.62
N TYR A 37 5.60 19.01 -18.23
CA TYR A 37 5.89 18.76 -16.81
C TYR A 37 6.70 19.91 -16.19
N SER A 38 7.66 20.47 -16.92
CA SER A 38 8.37 21.67 -16.50
C SER A 38 7.47 22.91 -16.54
N GLN A 39 6.56 23.02 -17.51
CA GLN A 39 5.57 24.09 -17.55
C GLN A 39 4.54 24.00 -16.42
N LEU A 40 4.05 22.80 -16.06
CA LEU A 40 3.16 22.60 -14.91
C LEU A 40 3.90 22.84 -13.58
N HIS A 41 5.15 22.40 -13.46
CA HIS A 41 5.98 22.67 -12.28
C HIS A 41 6.38 24.15 -12.22
N HIS A 42 6.77 24.75 -13.32
CA HIS A 42 7.01 26.21 -13.42
C HIS A 42 5.73 27.00 -13.16
N GLN A 43 4.57 26.60 -13.70
CA GLN A 43 3.31 27.29 -13.40
C GLN A 43 2.92 27.18 -11.91
N GLN A 44 3.19 26.05 -11.24
CA GLN A 44 2.96 25.92 -9.80
C GLN A 44 3.98 26.73 -8.98
N GLU A 45 5.25 26.74 -9.37
CA GLU A 45 6.27 27.57 -8.74
C GLU A 45 6.04 29.06 -9.01
N ASP A 46 5.66 29.45 -10.22
CA ASP A 46 5.32 30.82 -10.58
C ASP A 46 4.09 31.31 -9.82
N GLN A 47 3.05 30.46 -9.69
CA GLN A 47 1.86 30.77 -8.91
C GLN A 47 2.17 30.88 -7.41
N HIS A 48 3.03 30.01 -6.88
CA HIS A 48 3.53 30.09 -5.51
C HIS A 48 4.27 31.40 -5.26
N ASN A 49 5.25 31.72 -6.10
CA ASN A 49 6.08 32.93 -6.00
C ASN A 49 5.23 34.20 -6.14
N HIS A 50 4.23 34.17 -7.04
CA HIS A 50 3.27 35.27 -7.20
C HIS A 50 2.42 35.48 -5.93
N LEU A 51 1.93 34.42 -5.31
CA LEU A 51 1.13 34.51 -4.07
C LEU A 51 1.98 35.04 -2.89
N VAL A 52 3.22 34.58 -2.76
CA VAL A 52 4.16 35.08 -1.74
C VAL A 52 4.52 36.56 -1.98
N SER A 53 4.79 36.92 -3.22
CA SER A 53 5.05 38.33 -3.60
C SER A 53 3.85 39.22 -3.30
N SER A 54 2.64 38.79 -3.69
CA SER A 54 1.40 39.52 -3.40
C SER A 54 1.16 39.69 -1.89
N PHE A 55 1.46 38.65 -1.11
CA PHE A 55 1.36 38.75 0.35
C PHE A 55 2.33 39.78 0.92
N ASN A 56 3.58 39.80 0.47
CA ASN A 56 4.59 40.76 0.90
C ASN A 56 4.24 42.20 0.48
N GLN A 57 3.65 42.38 -0.69
CA GLN A 57 3.14 43.70 -1.10
C GLN A 57 2.04 44.21 -0.17
N LEU A 58 1.10 43.35 0.22
CA LEU A 58 0.05 43.68 1.20
C LEU A 58 0.61 44.05 2.58
N LEU A 59 1.71 43.42 3.03
CA LEU A 59 2.36 43.75 4.31
C LEU A 59 2.91 45.17 4.35
N HIS A 60 3.37 45.73 3.20
CA HIS A 60 3.99 47.05 3.11
C HIS A 60 3.04 48.12 2.59
N GLN A 61 1.78 47.77 2.34
CA GLN A 61 0.78 48.73 1.82
C GLN A 61 0.28 49.65 2.95
N ASN A 62 0.20 50.94 2.68
CA ASN A 62 -0.32 51.92 3.63
C ASN A 62 -1.52 52.67 3.01
N PRO A 63 -2.75 52.64 3.61
CA PRO A 63 -3.09 51.97 4.84
C PRO A 63 -3.10 50.44 4.71
N THR A 64 -2.88 49.74 5.85
CA THR A 64 -2.86 48.26 5.90
C THR A 64 -4.18 47.69 5.38
N PRO A 65 -4.17 46.78 4.41
CA PRO A 65 -5.37 46.19 3.86
C PRO A 65 -6.12 45.34 4.89
N PRO A 66 -7.45 45.13 4.74
CA PRO A 66 -8.22 44.28 5.59
C PRO A 66 -7.65 42.83 5.65
N ILE A 67 -7.68 42.20 6.83
CA ILE A 67 -7.17 40.84 7.08
C ILE A 67 -7.75 39.79 6.14
N PHE A 68 -8.91 40.04 5.57
CA PHE A 68 -9.53 39.16 4.57
C PHE A 68 -8.63 38.89 3.37
N HIS A 69 -7.86 39.88 2.88
CA HIS A 69 -6.94 39.72 1.75
C HIS A 69 -5.79 38.77 2.10
N PHE A 70 -5.24 38.88 3.31
CA PHE A 70 -4.21 37.96 3.81
C PHE A 70 -4.77 36.54 3.95
N GLY A 71 -5.96 36.39 4.53
CA GLY A 71 -6.63 35.09 4.67
C GLY A 71 -6.90 34.40 3.33
N LYS A 72 -7.25 35.15 2.29
CA LYS A 72 -7.45 34.62 0.93
C LYS A 72 -6.17 34.04 0.32
N ILE A 73 -5.04 34.75 0.45
CA ILE A 73 -3.73 34.27 -0.05
C ILE A 73 -3.27 33.06 0.74
N LEU A 74 -3.32 33.10 2.08
CA LEU A 74 -2.98 31.95 2.94
C LEU A 74 -3.83 30.74 2.60
N GLY A 75 -5.14 30.91 2.38
CA GLY A 75 -6.05 29.83 1.97
C GLY A 75 -5.71 29.26 0.58
N SER A 76 -5.25 30.07 -0.35
CA SER A 76 -4.80 29.61 -1.68
C SER A 76 -3.51 28.77 -1.57
N LEU A 77 -2.56 29.19 -0.75
CA LEU A 77 -1.32 28.45 -0.48
C LEU A 77 -1.59 27.09 0.23
N VAL A 78 -2.60 27.04 1.10
CA VAL A 78 -3.05 25.76 1.72
C VAL A 78 -3.60 24.80 0.68
N LYS A 79 -4.37 25.29 -0.31
CA LYS A 79 -4.93 24.46 -1.39
C LYS A 79 -3.82 23.87 -2.28
N SER A 80 -2.70 24.57 -2.43
CA SER A 80 -1.50 24.08 -3.13
C SER A 80 -0.50 23.33 -2.22
N ASN A 81 -0.90 22.98 -0.99
CA ASN A 81 -0.12 22.20 -0.02
C ASN A 81 1.18 22.87 0.50
N HIS A 82 1.33 24.20 0.37
CA HIS A 82 2.50 24.94 0.85
C HIS A 82 2.40 25.32 2.35
N TYR A 83 2.22 24.33 3.23
CA TYR A 83 1.92 24.54 4.65
C TYR A 83 3.02 25.29 5.41
N TYR A 84 4.29 24.98 5.18
CA TYR A 84 5.42 25.68 5.82
C TYR A 84 5.48 27.16 5.45
N THR A 85 5.22 27.48 4.18
CA THR A 85 5.16 28.87 3.70
C THR A 85 4.04 29.62 4.39
N VAL A 86 2.86 29.02 4.51
CA VAL A 86 1.71 29.62 5.21
C VAL A 86 2.05 29.95 6.67
N VAL A 87 2.70 29.02 7.38
CA VAL A 87 3.13 29.25 8.78
C VAL A 87 4.12 30.42 8.86
N SER A 88 5.08 30.50 7.95
CA SER A 88 6.06 31.59 7.88
C SER A 88 5.39 32.94 7.62
N LEU A 89 4.50 33.00 6.61
CA LEU A 89 3.79 34.23 6.24
C LEU A 89 2.83 34.69 7.35
N HIS A 90 2.15 33.77 8.01
CA HIS A 90 1.29 34.08 9.15
C HIS A 90 2.11 34.73 10.29
N ARG A 91 3.30 34.20 10.59
CA ARG A 91 4.20 34.79 11.58
C ARG A 91 4.65 36.19 11.16
N GLN A 92 4.99 36.41 9.87
CA GLN A 92 5.35 37.73 9.37
C GLN A 92 4.19 38.73 9.52
N MET A 93 2.94 38.30 9.26
CA MET A 93 1.74 39.10 9.45
C MET A 93 1.62 39.58 10.92
N GLU A 94 1.79 38.68 11.89
CA GLU A 94 1.73 39.05 13.32
C GLU A 94 2.89 39.96 13.74
N LEU A 95 4.11 39.74 13.23
CA LEU A 95 5.27 40.60 13.49
C LEU A 95 5.08 42.03 12.96
N ASN A 96 4.32 42.20 11.88
CA ASN A 96 3.94 43.52 11.33
C ASN A 96 2.69 44.13 12.02
N GLY A 97 2.27 43.59 13.15
CA GLY A 97 1.18 44.13 13.96
C GLY A 97 -0.22 43.84 13.42
N ILE A 98 -0.36 43.00 12.38
CA ILE A 98 -1.66 42.64 11.83
C ILE A 98 -2.27 41.54 12.70
N ALA A 99 -3.37 41.86 13.40
CA ALA A 99 -4.01 40.95 14.31
C ALA A 99 -4.70 39.78 13.58
N SER A 100 -4.39 38.56 13.98
CA SER A 100 -5.03 37.35 13.45
C SER A 100 -6.49 37.27 13.86
N ASN A 101 -7.35 36.83 12.95
CA ASN A 101 -8.77 36.51 13.22
C ASN A 101 -8.99 34.99 13.24
N LEU A 102 -10.22 34.56 13.53
CA LEU A 102 -10.58 33.14 13.62
C LEU A 102 -10.27 32.37 12.32
N VAL A 103 -10.47 33.00 11.16
CA VAL A 103 -10.19 32.36 9.84
C VAL A 103 -8.69 32.09 9.67
N THR A 104 -7.82 33.06 9.97
CA THR A 104 -6.37 32.88 9.87
C THR A 104 -5.85 31.87 10.89
N PHE A 105 -6.42 31.81 12.10
CA PHE A 105 -6.11 30.78 13.07
C PHE A 105 -6.56 29.38 12.60
N ASN A 106 -7.75 29.24 12.01
CA ASN A 106 -8.22 27.97 11.44
C ASN A 106 -7.32 27.49 10.30
N ILE A 107 -6.83 28.41 9.45
CA ILE A 107 -5.82 28.12 8.42
C ILE A 107 -4.54 27.57 9.07
N LEU A 108 -4.05 28.21 10.13
CA LEU A 108 -2.84 27.81 10.84
C LEU A 108 -2.99 26.46 11.53
N ILE A 109 -4.12 26.20 12.20
CA ILE A 109 -4.48 24.91 12.78
C ILE A 109 -4.45 23.81 11.69
N ASN A 110 -5.05 24.09 10.52
CA ASN A 110 -5.05 23.14 9.42
C ASN A 110 -3.62 22.85 8.92
N CYS A 111 -2.77 23.86 8.77
CA CYS A 111 -1.37 23.66 8.38
C CYS A 111 -0.62 22.76 9.37
N PHE A 112 -0.70 23.04 10.66
CA PHE A 112 -0.06 22.21 11.68
C PHE A 112 -0.63 20.79 11.73
N SER A 113 -1.94 20.63 11.53
CA SER A 113 -2.59 19.33 11.46
C SER A 113 -2.12 18.50 10.25
N GLN A 114 -1.98 19.13 9.08
CA GLN A 114 -1.46 18.47 7.87
C GLN A 114 0.03 18.10 8.01
N LEU A 115 0.82 18.94 8.68
CA LEU A 115 2.22 18.66 9.01
C LEU A 115 2.36 17.62 10.14
N GLY A 116 1.25 17.21 10.75
CA GLY A 116 1.22 16.29 11.88
C GLY A 116 1.75 16.87 13.19
N LEU A 117 1.81 18.18 13.31
CA LEU A 117 2.26 18.92 14.49
C LEU A 117 1.06 19.26 15.40
N ASN A 118 0.30 18.24 15.83
CA ASN A 118 -0.95 18.43 16.56
C ASN A 118 -0.78 19.23 17.87
N SER A 119 0.37 19.13 18.55
CA SER A 119 0.66 19.95 19.74
C SER A 119 0.61 21.46 19.44
N LEU A 120 1.12 21.87 18.29
CA LEU A 120 1.07 23.25 17.83
C LEU A 120 -0.36 23.65 17.43
N SER A 121 -1.12 22.74 16.78
CA SER A 121 -2.55 22.98 16.49
C SER A 121 -3.34 23.29 17.77
N PHE A 122 -3.13 22.52 18.83
CA PHE A 122 -3.77 22.76 20.13
C PHE A 122 -3.25 24.03 20.83
N SER A 123 -1.98 24.41 20.63
CA SER A 123 -1.44 25.68 21.14
C SER A 123 -2.12 26.89 20.47
N VAL A 124 -2.37 26.80 19.16
CA VAL A 124 -3.14 27.84 18.44
C VAL A 124 -4.59 27.88 18.93
N PHE A 125 -5.22 26.72 19.17
CA PHE A 125 -6.55 26.64 19.74
C PHE A 125 -6.63 27.30 21.13
N ALA A 126 -5.64 27.04 22.00
CA ALA A 126 -5.56 27.70 23.30
C ALA A 126 -5.39 29.24 23.16
N ASN A 127 -4.68 29.69 22.10
CA ASN A 127 -4.55 31.13 21.83
C ASN A 127 -5.85 31.77 21.34
N ILE A 128 -6.66 31.05 20.54
CA ILE A 128 -8.03 31.48 20.15
C ILE A 128 -8.86 31.77 21.40
N LEU A 129 -8.90 30.82 22.35
CA LEU A 129 -9.64 30.95 23.60
C LEU A 129 -9.11 32.10 24.47
N LYS A 130 -7.79 32.27 24.60
CA LYS A 130 -7.17 33.36 25.37
C LYS A 130 -7.48 34.74 24.79
N LYS A 131 -7.64 34.86 23.46
CA LYS A 131 -8.01 36.11 22.80
C LYS A 131 -9.51 36.40 22.83
N GLY A 132 -10.30 35.51 23.46
CA GLY A 132 -11.75 35.69 23.62
C GLY A 132 -12.55 35.38 22.35
N TYR A 133 -11.95 34.64 21.38
CA TYR A 133 -12.71 34.14 20.23
C TYR A 133 -13.48 32.88 20.62
N ASP A 134 -14.72 32.77 20.17
CA ASP A 134 -15.49 31.53 20.27
C ASP A 134 -15.09 30.59 19.12
N PRO A 135 -14.57 29.37 19.42
CA PRO A 135 -14.25 28.38 18.38
C PRO A 135 -15.52 27.97 17.63
N ASP A 136 -15.43 27.94 16.31
CA ASP A 136 -16.52 27.47 15.47
C ASP A 136 -16.39 25.94 15.15
N ALA A 137 -17.40 25.38 14.49
CA ALA A 137 -17.39 23.98 14.08
C ALA A 137 -16.21 23.66 13.14
N ILE A 138 -15.67 24.65 12.40
CA ILE A 138 -14.52 24.47 11.51
C ILE A 138 -13.26 24.29 12.34
N THR A 139 -13.05 25.13 13.37
CA THR A 139 -11.94 25.02 14.32
C THR A 139 -11.89 23.62 14.95
N LEU A 140 -13.01 23.18 15.51
CA LEU A 140 -13.12 21.89 16.21
C LEU A 140 -12.95 20.70 15.27
N THR A 141 -13.58 20.76 14.08
CA THR A 141 -13.44 19.72 13.04
C THR A 141 -12.01 19.60 12.54
N THR A 142 -11.31 20.73 12.40
CA THR A 142 -9.90 20.72 11.91
C THR A 142 -8.96 20.08 12.93
N LEU A 143 -9.18 20.31 14.23
CA LEU A 143 -8.43 19.63 15.29
C LEU A 143 -8.72 18.13 15.33
N ILE A 144 -10.00 17.73 15.26
CA ILE A 144 -10.41 16.32 15.17
C ILE A 144 -9.73 15.67 13.95
N LYS A 145 -9.77 16.33 12.79
CA LYS A 145 -9.12 15.84 11.56
C LYS A 145 -7.62 15.64 11.74
N GLY A 146 -6.94 16.58 12.39
CA GLY A 146 -5.51 16.48 12.68
C GLY A 146 -5.17 15.25 13.53
N LEU A 147 -5.97 14.96 14.57
CA LEU A 147 -5.80 13.77 15.39
C LEU A 147 -6.07 12.49 14.61
N CYS A 148 -7.11 12.45 13.78
CA CYS A 148 -7.43 11.30 12.91
C CYS A 148 -6.33 11.03 11.88
N LEU A 149 -5.74 12.07 11.28
CA LEU A 149 -4.63 11.93 10.31
C LEU A 149 -3.39 11.26 10.91
N LYS A 150 -3.16 11.45 12.20
CA LYS A 150 -2.07 10.81 12.97
C LYS A 150 -2.45 9.45 13.56
N GLY A 151 -3.63 8.91 13.26
CA GLY A 151 -4.12 7.67 13.87
C GLY A 151 -4.41 7.78 15.37
N GLN A 152 -4.46 9.00 15.95
CA GLN A 152 -4.73 9.21 17.37
C GLN A 152 -6.23 9.24 17.65
N ILE A 153 -6.94 8.20 17.24
CA ILE A 153 -8.41 8.17 17.25
C ILE A 153 -9.01 8.29 18.66
N HIS A 154 -8.41 7.65 19.65
CA HIS A 154 -8.88 7.76 21.04
C HIS A 154 -8.79 9.20 21.57
N LYS A 155 -7.73 9.94 21.19
CA LYS A 155 -7.63 11.37 21.55
C LYS A 155 -8.66 12.20 20.80
N ALA A 156 -8.99 11.85 19.55
CA ALA A 156 -10.03 12.53 18.79
C ALA A 156 -11.41 12.34 19.41
N LEU A 157 -11.74 11.12 19.86
CA LEU A 157 -13.00 10.82 20.56
C LEU A 157 -13.07 11.52 21.91
N ASN A 158 -12.01 11.46 22.72
CA ASN A 158 -11.97 12.19 24.01
C ASN A 158 -12.11 13.71 23.81
N PHE A 159 -11.50 14.26 22.79
CA PHE A 159 -11.65 15.69 22.46
C PHE A 159 -13.08 16.00 22.02
N HIS A 160 -13.68 15.16 21.17
CA HIS A 160 -15.09 15.26 20.78
C HIS A 160 -16.01 15.26 22.00
N ASP A 161 -15.86 14.28 22.90
CA ASP A 161 -16.74 14.16 24.09
C ASP A 161 -16.59 15.35 25.01
N ASN A 162 -15.38 15.87 25.22
CA ASN A 162 -15.14 17.08 26.03
C ASN A 162 -15.79 18.33 25.41
N VAL A 163 -15.68 18.48 24.08
CA VAL A 163 -16.26 19.62 23.34
C VAL A 163 -17.79 19.58 23.41
N VAL A 164 -18.40 18.41 23.24
CA VAL A 164 -19.85 18.23 23.35
C VAL A 164 -20.32 18.46 24.78
N ALA A 165 -19.59 17.99 25.80
CA ALA A 165 -19.89 18.21 27.20
C ALA A 165 -19.85 19.71 27.60
N GLN A 166 -19.03 20.51 26.90
CA GLN A 166 -18.95 21.97 27.06
C GLN A 166 -20.06 22.74 26.31
N GLY A 167 -20.97 22.01 25.64
CA GLY A 167 -22.11 22.62 24.93
C GLY A 167 -21.83 23.05 23.49
N PHE A 168 -20.63 22.76 22.93
CA PHE A 168 -20.34 23.04 21.53
C PHE A 168 -21.12 22.08 20.63
N GLN A 169 -21.71 22.62 19.56
CA GLN A 169 -22.42 21.82 18.58
C GLN A 169 -21.48 21.46 17.43
N LEU A 170 -21.29 20.15 17.22
CA LEU A 170 -20.59 19.61 16.09
C LEU A 170 -21.55 19.36 14.93
N ASN A 171 -21.03 19.50 13.69
CA ASN A 171 -21.83 19.39 12.49
C ASN A 171 -21.61 18.04 11.78
N GLN A 172 -22.32 17.83 10.67
CA GLN A 172 -22.23 16.65 9.83
C GLN A 172 -20.80 16.34 9.38
N VAL A 173 -19.97 17.38 9.12
CA VAL A 173 -18.57 17.21 8.68
C VAL A 173 -17.70 16.69 9.83
N SER A 174 -17.95 17.15 11.06
CA SER A 174 -17.23 16.70 12.25
C SER A 174 -17.43 15.21 12.51
N TYR A 175 -18.70 14.76 12.50
CA TYR A 175 -19.03 13.33 12.66
C TYR A 175 -18.53 12.47 11.51
N GLY A 176 -18.63 12.94 10.25
CA GLY A 176 -18.05 12.27 9.09
C GLY A 176 -16.55 12.12 9.19
N THR A 177 -15.86 13.11 9.75
CA THR A 177 -14.40 13.07 9.98
C THR A 177 -14.05 12.02 11.03
N LEU A 178 -14.80 11.91 12.13
CA LEU A 178 -14.58 10.88 13.16
C LEU A 178 -14.85 9.48 12.64
N ILE A 179 -15.98 9.28 11.94
CA ILE A 179 -16.33 7.99 11.31
C ILE A 179 -15.23 7.54 10.35
N ASN A 180 -14.78 8.43 9.46
CA ASN A 180 -13.70 8.12 8.52
C ASN A 180 -12.36 7.86 9.26
N GLY A 181 -12.10 8.58 10.36
CA GLY A 181 -10.94 8.33 11.21
C GLY A 181 -10.96 6.95 11.85
N LEU A 182 -12.10 6.53 12.40
CA LEU A 182 -12.32 5.19 12.97
C LEU A 182 -12.12 4.10 11.92
N CYS A 183 -12.73 4.25 10.74
CA CYS A 183 -12.59 3.31 9.64
C CYS A 183 -11.13 3.16 9.17
N LYS A 184 -10.35 4.25 9.14
CA LYS A 184 -8.93 4.21 8.72
C LYS A 184 -8.02 3.44 9.68
N VAL A 185 -8.37 3.35 10.96
CA VAL A 185 -7.61 2.58 11.94
C VAL A 185 -8.18 1.17 12.16
N GLY A 186 -9.20 0.75 11.36
CA GLY A 186 -9.81 -0.57 11.45
C GLY A 186 -10.90 -0.72 12.53
N GLU A 187 -11.29 0.39 13.18
CA GLU A 187 -12.33 0.39 14.24
C GLU A 187 -13.74 0.49 13.61
N THR A 188 -14.05 -0.42 12.70
CA THR A 188 -15.30 -0.42 11.91
C THR A 188 -16.54 -0.51 12.76
N SER A 189 -16.52 -1.34 13.82
CA SER A 189 -17.65 -1.48 14.76
C SER A 189 -17.92 -0.20 15.53
N ALA A 190 -16.88 0.51 15.98
CA ALA A 190 -17.01 1.79 16.67
C ALA A 190 -17.55 2.89 15.73
N ALA A 191 -17.14 2.87 14.45
CA ALA A 191 -17.67 3.79 13.43
C ALA A 191 -19.18 3.58 13.21
N LEU A 192 -19.63 2.32 13.13
CA LEU A 192 -21.03 1.97 12.99
C LEU A 192 -21.84 2.40 14.23
N GLN A 193 -21.33 2.16 15.44
CA GLN A 193 -21.97 2.62 16.69
C GLN A 193 -22.11 4.14 16.71
N LEU A 194 -21.07 4.86 16.27
CA LEU A 194 -21.13 6.34 16.19
C LEU A 194 -22.19 6.78 15.18
N LEU A 195 -22.28 6.16 14.00
CA LEU A 195 -23.33 6.43 13.01
C LEU A 195 -24.73 6.25 13.61
N ARG A 196 -24.97 5.15 14.35
CA ARG A 196 -26.25 4.87 15.03
C ARG A 196 -26.58 5.89 16.11
N ARG A 197 -25.57 6.35 16.85
CA ARG A 197 -25.75 7.38 17.90
C ARG A 197 -26.13 8.73 17.32
N VAL A 198 -25.56 9.08 16.18
CA VAL A 198 -25.77 10.38 15.52
C VAL A 198 -27.11 10.43 14.80
N ASP A 199 -27.58 9.29 14.26
CA ASP A 199 -28.78 9.20 13.45
C ASP A 199 -30.05 9.58 14.24
N GLY A 200 -30.76 10.58 13.75
CA GLY A 200 -32.03 11.08 14.32
C GLY A 200 -31.92 11.87 15.62
N LYS A 201 -30.72 11.98 16.24
CA LYS A 201 -30.53 12.65 17.54
C LYS A 201 -29.72 13.93 17.46
N LEU A 202 -28.64 13.91 16.68
CA LEU A 202 -27.68 15.00 16.62
C LEU A 202 -27.58 15.62 15.22
N VAL A 203 -27.39 14.78 14.21
CA VAL A 203 -27.21 15.22 12.82
C VAL A 203 -27.77 14.14 11.91
N ARG A 204 -28.36 14.51 10.77
CA ARG A 204 -28.77 13.54 9.74
C ARG A 204 -27.53 12.97 9.04
N PRO A 205 -27.33 11.64 9.04
CA PRO A 205 -26.20 11.01 8.32
C PRO A 205 -26.27 11.30 6.81
N ASN A 206 -25.10 11.32 6.17
CA ASN A 206 -24.99 11.55 4.73
C ASN A 206 -24.28 10.39 4.01
N VAL A 207 -24.25 10.46 2.68
CA VAL A 207 -23.62 9.46 1.82
C VAL A 207 -22.15 9.20 2.17
N VAL A 208 -21.40 10.22 2.61
CA VAL A 208 -19.98 10.09 2.96
C VAL A 208 -19.77 9.21 4.19
N MET A 209 -20.62 9.38 5.23
CA MET A 209 -20.56 8.57 6.46
C MET A 209 -20.85 7.10 6.18
N TYR A 210 -21.93 6.82 5.46
CA TYR A 210 -22.27 5.45 5.06
C TYR A 210 -21.19 4.82 4.19
N THR A 211 -20.72 5.53 3.15
CA THR A 211 -19.71 5.02 2.24
C THR A 211 -18.37 4.73 2.95
N ALA A 212 -17.97 5.55 3.94
CA ALA A 212 -16.75 5.31 4.71
C ALA A 212 -16.82 3.99 5.52
N ILE A 213 -17.99 3.69 6.13
CA ILE A 213 -18.18 2.44 6.88
C ILE A 213 -18.29 1.25 5.92
N ILE A 214 -19.02 1.37 4.82
CA ILE A 214 -19.12 0.36 3.76
C ILE A 214 -17.71 0.02 3.24
N ASP A 215 -16.85 1.01 3.00
CA ASP A 215 -15.45 0.81 2.57
C ASP A 215 -14.63 0.02 3.59
N SER A 216 -14.78 0.36 4.87
CA SER A 216 -14.11 -0.36 5.96
C SER A 216 -14.58 -1.81 6.05
N MET A 217 -15.90 -2.06 6.01
CA MET A 217 -16.47 -3.42 6.01
C MET A 217 -16.00 -4.24 4.81
N CYS A 218 -15.95 -3.63 3.61
CA CYS A 218 -15.44 -4.31 2.41
C CYS A 218 -13.97 -4.71 2.55
N LYS A 219 -13.12 -3.86 3.15
CA LYS A 219 -11.71 -4.17 3.43
C LYS A 219 -11.56 -5.29 4.46
N ASP A 220 -12.45 -5.33 5.45
CA ASP A 220 -12.52 -6.40 6.45
C ASP A 220 -13.18 -7.69 5.91
N LYS A 221 -13.53 -7.72 4.60
CA LYS A 221 -14.23 -8.82 3.91
C LYS A 221 -15.65 -9.10 4.42
N LEU A 222 -16.25 -8.19 5.16
CA LEU A 222 -17.62 -8.25 5.67
C LEU A 222 -18.59 -7.67 4.61
N VAL A 223 -18.61 -8.27 3.43
CA VAL A 223 -19.28 -7.67 2.26
C VAL A 223 -20.80 -7.76 2.34
N ASP A 224 -21.31 -8.81 2.98
CA ASP A 224 -22.75 -9.00 3.15
C ASP A 224 -23.29 -7.93 4.13
N ASP A 225 -22.60 -7.67 5.26
CA ASP A 225 -22.93 -6.59 6.20
C ASP A 225 -22.81 -5.20 5.53
N ALA A 226 -21.81 -5.02 4.66
CA ALA A 226 -21.64 -3.79 3.88
C ALA A 226 -22.82 -3.56 2.92
N PHE A 227 -23.35 -4.63 2.31
CA PHE A 227 -24.52 -4.56 1.44
C PHE A 227 -25.81 -4.30 2.22
N ASP A 228 -25.96 -4.85 3.42
CA ASP A 228 -27.08 -4.55 4.32
C ASP A 228 -27.06 -3.07 4.73
N LEU A 229 -25.88 -2.54 5.07
CA LEU A 229 -25.74 -1.12 5.38
C LEU A 229 -26.05 -0.21 4.18
N TYR A 230 -25.67 -0.62 2.97
CA TYR A 230 -26.07 0.04 1.74
C TYR A 230 -27.58 0.03 1.56
N SER A 231 -28.23 -1.10 1.80
CA SER A 231 -29.68 -1.25 1.69
C SER A 231 -30.43 -0.34 2.69
N GLU A 232 -29.92 -0.25 3.93
CA GLU A 232 -30.40 0.70 4.94
C GLU A 232 -30.25 2.15 4.47
N MET A 233 -29.06 2.51 3.92
CA MET A 233 -28.82 3.85 3.39
C MET A 233 -29.87 4.25 2.33
N VAL A 234 -30.18 3.35 1.40
CA VAL A 234 -31.21 3.56 0.36
C VAL A 234 -32.60 3.69 0.98
N ALA A 235 -32.96 2.83 1.95
CA ALA A 235 -34.23 2.89 2.65
C ALA A 235 -34.44 4.23 3.39
N LYS A 236 -33.35 4.85 3.86
CA LYS A 236 -33.37 6.19 4.48
C LYS A 236 -33.32 7.34 3.48
N THR A 237 -33.56 7.07 2.20
CA THR A 237 -33.52 8.07 1.12
C THR A 237 -32.17 8.82 1.00
N ILE A 238 -31.08 8.18 1.40
CA ILE A 238 -29.72 8.65 1.17
C ILE A 238 -29.23 7.98 -0.11
N TYR A 239 -29.16 8.75 -1.20
CA TYR A 239 -28.85 8.18 -2.53
C TYR A 239 -27.38 7.83 -2.67
N PRO A 240 -27.07 6.58 -3.09
CA PRO A 240 -25.71 6.17 -3.40
C PRO A 240 -25.12 6.98 -4.55
N ASN A 241 -23.81 7.17 -4.53
CA ASN A 241 -23.08 7.83 -5.62
C ASN A 241 -22.06 6.86 -6.25
N VAL A 242 -21.27 7.35 -7.22
CA VAL A 242 -20.23 6.56 -7.89
C VAL A 242 -19.22 5.95 -6.92
N VAL A 243 -18.92 6.64 -5.81
CA VAL A 243 -17.97 6.14 -4.80
C VAL A 243 -18.59 4.96 -4.04
N THR A 244 -19.85 5.08 -3.60
CA THR A 244 -20.57 4.00 -2.90
C THR A 244 -20.63 2.72 -3.74
N TYR A 245 -21.05 2.85 -5.03
CA TYR A 245 -21.10 1.70 -5.93
C TYR A 245 -19.72 1.09 -6.17
N SER A 246 -18.70 1.93 -6.46
CA SER A 246 -17.34 1.43 -6.71
C SER A 246 -16.75 0.72 -5.49
N THR A 247 -17.04 1.22 -4.30
CA THR A 247 -16.61 0.59 -3.04
C THR A 247 -17.22 -0.80 -2.86
N LEU A 248 -18.54 -0.94 -3.06
CA LEU A 248 -19.22 -2.23 -2.97
C LEU A 248 -18.76 -3.20 -4.06
N ILE A 249 -18.65 -2.73 -5.32
CA ILE A 249 -18.11 -3.54 -6.42
C ILE A 249 -16.71 -4.06 -6.06
N SER A 250 -15.85 -3.19 -5.51
CA SER A 250 -14.51 -3.59 -5.04
C SER A 250 -14.59 -4.65 -3.94
N GLY A 251 -15.46 -4.46 -2.96
CA GLY A 251 -15.68 -5.42 -1.87
C GLY A 251 -16.07 -6.80 -2.38
N PHE A 252 -17.07 -6.88 -3.27
CA PHE A 252 -17.48 -8.16 -3.88
C PHE A 252 -16.38 -8.78 -4.72
N CYS A 253 -15.56 -7.98 -5.43
CA CYS A 253 -14.40 -8.48 -6.15
C CYS A 253 -13.32 -9.06 -5.20
N ILE A 254 -13.06 -8.43 -4.05
CA ILE A 254 -12.07 -8.90 -3.05
C ILE A 254 -12.44 -10.29 -2.51
N VAL A 255 -13.73 -10.57 -2.31
CA VAL A 255 -14.19 -11.89 -1.81
C VAL A 255 -14.52 -12.89 -2.94
N GLY A 256 -14.23 -12.54 -4.21
CA GLY A 256 -14.44 -13.42 -5.37
C GLY A 256 -15.90 -13.54 -5.84
N LYS A 257 -16.82 -12.75 -5.31
CA LYS A 257 -18.24 -12.73 -5.70
C LYS A 257 -18.45 -11.85 -6.96
N LEU A 258 -17.82 -12.23 -8.10
CA LEU A 258 -17.84 -11.41 -9.32
C LEU A 258 -19.22 -11.23 -9.94
N LYS A 259 -20.13 -12.20 -9.80
CA LYS A 259 -21.49 -12.09 -10.33
C LYS A 259 -22.25 -10.94 -9.66
N GLU A 260 -22.14 -10.83 -8.36
CA GLU A 260 -22.74 -9.79 -7.54
C GLU A 260 -22.13 -8.42 -7.87
N ALA A 261 -20.80 -8.37 -8.06
CA ALA A 261 -20.11 -7.15 -8.49
C ALA A 261 -20.62 -6.63 -9.84
N ILE A 262 -20.84 -7.52 -10.82
CA ILE A 262 -21.43 -7.17 -12.13
C ILE A 262 -22.89 -6.74 -11.96
N GLY A 263 -23.66 -7.40 -11.11
CA GLY A 263 -25.03 -7.01 -10.78
C GLY A 263 -25.11 -5.57 -10.28
N LEU A 264 -24.21 -5.20 -9.35
CA LEU A 264 -24.11 -3.83 -8.85
C LEU A 264 -23.67 -2.82 -9.91
N PHE A 265 -22.71 -3.19 -10.75
CA PHE A 265 -22.29 -2.35 -11.86
C PHE A 265 -23.46 -2.07 -12.83
N ASN A 266 -24.24 -3.09 -13.17
CA ASN A 266 -25.42 -2.92 -14.02
C ASN A 266 -26.47 -2.05 -13.33
N LYS A 267 -26.72 -2.24 -12.03
CA LYS A 267 -27.64 -1.42 -11.24
C LYS A 267 -27.22 0.04 -11.26
N MET A 268 -25.92 0.32 -11.02
CA MET A 268 -25.34 1.66 -11.11
C MET A 268 -25.64 2.34 -12.44
N VAL A 269 -25.49 1.61 -13.56
CA VAL A 269 -25.75 2.13 -14.91
C VAL A 269 -27.26 2.37 -15.13
N LEU A 270 -28.12 1.48 -14.64
CA LEU A 270 -29.58 1.62 -14.72
C LEU A 270 -30.09 2.83 -13.91
N GLU A 271 -29.46 3.14 -12.80
CA GLU A 271 -29.77 4.32 -11.98
C GLU A 271 -29.13 5.62 -12.53
N ASN A 272 -28.62 5.60 -13.77
CA ASN A 272 -27.98 6.73 -14.44
C ASN A 272 -26.75 7.29 -13.70
N ILE A 273 -26.09 6.48 -12.85
CA ILE A 273 -24.83 6.84 -12.21
C ILE A 273 -23.71 6.41 -13.14
N THR A 274 -23.00 7.39 -13.71
CA THR A 274 -21.94 7.13 -14.70
C THR A 274 -20.71 6.49 -14.06
N PRO A 275 -20.31 5.25 -14.47
CA PRO A 275 -19.06 4.64 -14.03
C PRO A 275 -17.86 5.48 -14.48
N ASN A 276 -16.88 5.66 -13.59
CA ASN A 276 -15.63 6.36 -13.88
C ASN A 276 -14.48 5.34 -14.14
N ALA A 277 -13.28 5.85 -14.46
CA ALA A 277 -12.10 5.01 -14.70
C ALA A 277 -11.83 4.05 -13.53
N TYR A 278 -12.00 4.52 -12.29
CA TYR A 278 -11.80 3.70 -11.11
C TYR A 278 -12.75 2.50 -11.03
N THR A 279 -14.06 2.71 -11.34
CA THR A 279 -15.06 1.63 -11.38
C THR A 279 -14.70 0.56 -12.41
N PHE A 280 -14.29 0.98 -13.62
CA PHE A 280 -13.85 0.05 -14.67
C PHE A 280 -12.58 -0.69 -14.29
N ASN A 281 -11.59 0.00 -13.70
CA ASN A 281 -10.32 -0.59 -13.30
C ASN A 281 -10.50 -1.70 -12.25
N ILE A 282 -11.43 -1.54 -11.31
CA ILE A 282 -11.78 -2.59 -10.33
C ILE A 282 -12.24 -3.86 -11.03
N LEU A 283 -13.15 -3.76 -12.00
CA LEU A 283 -13.67 -4.93 -12.71
C LEU A 283 -12.60 -5.56 -13.61
N VAL A 284 -11.83 -4.76 -14.34
CA VAL A 284 -10.73 -5.25 -15.19
C VAL A 284 -9.73 -6.02 -14.36
N ASP A 285 -9.29 -5.45 -13.24
CA ASP A 285 -8.32 -6.06 -12.31
C ASP A 285 -8.86 -7.36 -11.72
N ALA A 286 -10.12 -7.37 -11.26
CA ALA A 286 -10.75 -8.55 -10.68
C ALA A 286 -10.86 -9.71 -11.66
N PHE A 287 -11.30 -9.44 -12.92
CA PHE A 287 -11.35 -10.48 -13.96
C PHE A 287 -9.95 -10.99 -14.33
N CYS A 288 -8.96 -10.09 -14.41
CA CYS A 288 -7.57 -10.47 -14.68
C CYS A 288 -6.99 -11.38 -13.59
N LYS A 289 -7.23 -11.08 -12.32
CA LYS A 289 -6.77 -11.90 -11.19
C LYS A 289 -7.38 -13.31 -11.17
N GLU A 290 -8.62 -13.46 -11.65
CA GLU A 290 -9.24 -14.78 -11.83
C GLU A 290 -8.85 -15.49 -13.13
N GLY A 291 -7.96 -14.91 -13.94
CA GLY A 291 -7.57 -15.46 -15.23
C GLY A 291 -8.63 -15.32 -16.33
N LYS A 292 -9.73 -14.62 -16.06
CA LYS A 292 -10.85 -14.36 -17.00
C LYS A 292 -10.55 -13.17 -17.90
N VAL A 293 -9.44 -13.25 -18.64
CA VAL A 293 -8.91 -12.11 -19.41
C VAL A 293 -9.84 -11.71 -20.59
N LYS A 294 -10.65 -12.63 -21.09
CA LYS A 294 -11.65 -12.33 -22.15
C LYS A 294 -12.72 -11.37 -21.61
N GLU A 295 -13.23 -11.63 -20.43
CA GLU A 295 -14.20 -10.80 -19.72
C GLU A 295 -13.60 -9.43 -19.38
N ALA A 296 -12.34 -9.40 -18.91
CA ALA A 296 -11.61 -8.16 -18.68
C ALA A 296 -11.53 -7.29 -19.95
N ASN A 297 -11.27 -7.89 -21.12
CA ASN A 297 -11.27 -7.17 -22.40
C ASN A 297 -12.66 -6.65 -22.78
N ASN A 298 -13.74 -7.39 -22.47
CA ASN A 298 -15.10 -6.91 -22.70
C ASN A 298 -15.40 -5.67 -21.86
N VAL A 299 -14.98 -5.66 -20.59
CA VAL A 299 -15.09 -4.50 -19.69
C VAL A 299 -14.26 -3.32 -20.21
N PHE A 300 -13.04 -3.57 -20.67
CA PHE A 300 -12.19 -2.56 -21.30
C PHE A 300 -12.81 -1.95 -22.56
N ALA A 301 -13.38 -2.79 -23.44
CA ALA A 301 -14.09 -2.33 -24.63
C ALA A 301 -15.35 -1.51 -24.27
N MET A 302 -16.05 -1.87 -23.18
CA MET A 302 -17.18 -1.12 -22.66
C MET A 302 -16.73 0.26 -22.12
N MET A 303 -15.61 0.33 -21.39
CA MET A 303 -15.01 1.57 -20.91
C MET A 303 -14.79 2.56 -22.06
N ILE A 304 -14.17 2.11 -23.16
CA ILE A 304 -13.91 2.93 -24.34
C ILE A 304 -15.23 3.39 -24.99
N ARG A 305 -16.20 2.47 -25.16
CA ARG A 305 -17.53 2.79 -25.74
C ARG A 305 -18.31 3.82 -24.92
N LYS A 306 -18.12 3.85 -23.61
CA LYS A 306 -18.73 4.84 -22.70
C LYS A 306 -17.96 6.16 -22.68
N GLY A 307 -16.91 6.32 -23.49
CA GLY A 307 -16.08 7.53 -23.55
C GLY A 307 -15.14 7.73 -22.36
N VAL A 308 -14.98 6.71 -21.51
CA VAL A 308 -14.05 6.77 -20.37
C VAL A 308 -12.66 6.37 -20.87
N LYS A 309 -11.70 7.28 -20.74
CA LYS A 309 -10.32 7.05 -21.20
C LYS A 309 -9.60 6.06 -20.29
N PRO A 310 -9.02 4.97 -20.83
CA PRO A 310 -8.14 4.09 -20.09
C PRO A 310 -6.90 4.83 -19.57
N ASP A 311 -6.50 4.53 -18.37
CA ASP A 311 -5.32 5.08 -17.72
C ASP A 311 -4.22 4.03 -17.54
N VAL A 312 -3.10 4.43 -16.91
CA VAL A 312 -1.97 3.53 -16.61
C VAL A 312 -2.42 2.30 -15.83
N ILE A 313 -3.38 2.44 -14.91
CA ILE A 313 -3.88 1.35 -14.07
C ILE A 313 -4.64 0.34 -14.96
N THR A 314 -5.52 0.82 -15.85
CA THR A 314 -6.29 -0.03 -16.77
C THR A 314 -5.37 -0.91 -17.61
N TYR A 315 -4.38 -0.30 -18.27
CA TYR A 315 -3.42 -1.04 -19.10
C TYR A 315 -2.56 -1.99 -18.27
N SER A 316 -2.11 -1.56 -17.08
CA SER A 316 -1.30 -2.39 -16.18
C SER A 316 -2.06 -3.63 -15.69
N SER A 317 -3.34 -3.49 -15.33
CA SER A 317 -4.18 -4.64 -14.93
C SER A 317 -4.38 -5.63 -16.09
N LEU A 318 -4.59 -5.15 -17.33
CA LEU A 318 -4.68 -6.03 -18.50
C LEU A 318 -3.38 -6.75 -18.79
N MET A 319 -2.24 -6.04 -18.73
CA MET A 319 -0.91 -6.65 -18.92
C MET A 319 -0.64 -7.73 -17.88
N ASP A 320 -0.92 -7.45 -16.60
CA ASP A 320 -0.75 -8.42 -15.51
C ASP A 320 -1.64 -9.65 -15.71
N GLY A 321 -2.89 -9.45 -16.12
CA GLY A 321 -3.81 -10.54 -16.48
C GLY A 321 -3.27 -11.41 -17.62
N TYR A 322 -2.75 -10.82 -18.70
CA TYR A 322 -2.10 -11.59 -19.77
C TYR A 322 -0.84 -12.31 -19.31
N CYS A 323 -0.02 -11.69 -18.46
CA CYS A 323 1.15 -12.33 -17.86
C CYS A 323 0.76 -13.54 -17.00
N LEU A 324 -0.34 -13.42 -16.21
CA LEU A 324 -0.85 -14.49 -15.36
C LEU A 324 -1.25 -15.73 -16.18
N VAL A 325 -1.95 -15.52 -17.30
CA VAL A 325 -2.34 -16.61 -18.20
C VAL A 325 -1.25 -16.98 -19.23
N LYS A 326 -0.04 -16.44 -19.08
CA LYS A 326 1.15 -16.69 -19.93
C LYS A 326 0.99 -16.26 -21.40
N GLU A 327 0.07 -15.35 -21.70
CA GLU A 327 -0.13 -14.79 -23.04
C GLU A 327 0.77 -13.57 -23.29
N MET A 328 2.09 -13.74 -23.20
CA MET A 328 3.08 -12.65 -23.26
C MET A 328 3.00 -11.80 -24.53
N ASN A 329 2.65 -12.39 -25.68
CA ASN A 329 2.47 -11.65 -26.92
C ASN A 329 1.35 -10.61 -26.81
N LYS A 330 0.25 -10.94 -26.12
CA LYS A 330 -0.84 -9.99 -25.88
C LYS A 330 -0.47 -8.95 -24.85
N ALA A 331 0.24 -9.33 -23.78
CA ALA A 331 0.78 -8.39 -22.81
C ALA A 331 1.67 -7.34 -23.49
N ASN A 332 2.59 -7.76 -24.36
CA ASN A 332 3.50 -6.88 -25.08
C ASN A 332 2.75 -5.95 -26.07
N ARG A 333 1.75 -6.47 -26.77
CA ARG A 333 0.88 -5.63 -27.62
C ARG A 333 0.16 -4.58 -26.79
N THR A 334 -0.37 -4.94 -25.62
CA THR A 334 -1.06 -4.01 -24.71
C THR A 334 -0.12 -2.93 -24.19
N PHE A 335 1.14 -3.29 -23.86
CA PHE A 335 2.18 -2.35 -23.46
C PHE A 335 2.49 -1.33 -24.56
N ASN A 336 2.64 -1.80 -25.81
CA ASN A 336 2.90 -0.92 -26.96
C ASN A 336 1.70 -0.04 -27.28
N THR A 337 0.46 -0.58 -27.22
CA THR A 337 -0.78 0.17 -27.45
C THR A 337 -0.97 1.28 -26.42
N MET A 338 -0.63 1.04 -25.15
CA MET A 338 -0.64 2.03 -24.09
C MET A 338 0.17 3.27 -24.48
N ALA A 339 1.40 3.08 -24.94
CA ALA A 339 2.28 4.17 -25.38
C ALA A 339 1.72 4.90 -26.62
N GLN A 340 1.17 4.15 -27.59
CA GLN A 340 0.56 4.72 -28.80
C GLN A 340 -0.69 5.56 -28.51
N CYS A 341 -1.45 5.19 -27.45
CA CYS A 341 -2.62 5.94 -26.99
C CYS A 341 -2.26 7.16 -26.12
N GLY A 342 -0.98 7.52 -26.01
CA GLY A 342 -0.50 8.66 -25.23
C GLY A 342 -0.48 8.43 -23.72
N VAL A 343 -0.62 7.19 -23.27
CA VAL A 343 -0.51 6.82 -21.86
C VAL A 343 0.93 6.38 -21.59
N THR A 344 1.67 7.18 -20.85
CA THR A 344 3.09 6.92 -20.59
C THR A 344 3.28 5.76 -19.61
N PRO A 345 4.00 4.68 -19.99
CA PRO A 345 4.36 3.61 -19.07
C PRO A 345 5.17 4.14 -17.88
N ASN A 346 4.86 3.68 -16.70
CA ASN A 346 5.58 4.00 -15.45
C ASN A 346 6.39 2.80 -14.94
N VAL A 347 7.10 2.97 -13.82
CA VAL A 347 7.89 1.90 -13.18
C VAL A 347 7.07 0.62 -12.99
N GLN A 348 5.79 0.72 -12.60
CA GLN A 348 4.92 -0.43 -12.38
C GLN A 348 4.62 -1.17 -13.69
N SER A 349 4.36 -0.46 -14.80
CA SER A 349 4.12 -1.06 -16.12
C SER A 349 5.32 -1.88 -16.58
N TYR A 350 6.54 -1.34 -16.42
CA TYR A 350 7.76 -2.08 -16.72
C TYR A 350 7.96 -3.28 -15.78
N ASN A 351 7.71 -3.14 -14.49
CA ASN A 351 7.85 -4.24 -13.53
C ASN A 351 6.92 -5.41 -13.84
N ILE A 352 5.68 -5.15 -14.24
CA ILE A 352 4.72 -6.19 -14.66
C ILE A 352 5.28 -6.97 -15.85
N MET A 353 5.75 -6.27 -16.89
CA MET A 353 6.28 -6.91 -18.09
C MET A 353 7.58 -7.67 -17.83
N ILE A 354 8.52 -7.07 -17.10
CA ILE A 354 9.78 -7.72 -16.70
C ILE A 354 9.51 -9.00 -15.90
N ASN A 355 8.65 -8.93 -14.88
CA ASN A 355 8.26 -10.08 -14.07
C ASN A 355 7.54 -11.15 -14.92
N GLY A 356 6.63 -10.73 -15.81
CA GLY A 356 5.95 -11.64 -16.74
C GLY A 356 6.93 -12.40 -17.63
N PHE A 357 7.87 -11.73 -18.29
CA PHE A 357 8.90 -12.36 -19.10
C PHE A 357 9.81 -13.29 -18.26
N CYS A 358 10.21 -12.89 -17.08
CA CYS A 358 11.00 -13.75 -16.18
C CYS A 358 10.25 -15.03 -15.79
N LYS A 359 8.94 -14.95 -15.49
CA LYS A 359 8.11 -16.11 -15.15
C LYS A 359 7.97 -17.12 -16.28
N VAL A 360 7.97 -16.68 -17.54
CA VAL A 360 7.93 -17.56 -18.72
C VAL A 360 9.33 -17.91 -19.24
N LYS A 361 10.39 -17.58 -18.49
CA LYS A 361 11.81 -17.85 -18.82
C LYS A 361 12.35 -17.09 -20.04
N MET A 362 11.70 -16.02 -20.46
CA MET A 362 12.15 -15.11 -21.54
C MET A 362 12.99 -13.98 -20.94
N VAL A 363 14.13 -14.34 -20.33
CA VAL A 363 14.92 -13.40 -19.50
C VAL A 363 15.64 -12.35 -20.34
N ASP A 364 15.97 -12.66 -21.60
CA ASP A 364 16.64 -11.70 -22.50
C ASP A 364 15.69 -10.55 -22.87
N GLU A 365 14.42 -10.83 -23.09
CA GLU A 365 13.37 -9.83 -23.31
C GLU A 365 13.17 -8.96 -22.06
N ALA A 366 13.20 -9.57 -20.86
CA ALA A 366 13.14 -8.83 -19.61
C ALA A 366 14.33 -7.86 -19.45
N LEU A 367 15.55 -8.30 -19.80
CA LEU A 367 16.76 -7.47 -19.79
C LEU A 367 16.70 -6.34 -20.83
N ASN A 368 16.09 -6.58 -22.00
CA ASN A 368 15.90 -5.56 -23.02
C ASN A 368 14.94 -4.48 -22.54
N LEU A 369 13.82 -4.87 -21.90
CA LEU A 369 12.90 -3.90 -21.27
C LEU A 369 13.54 -3.12 -20.12
N PHE A 370 14.40 -3.75 -19.34
CA PHE A 370 15.16 -3.07 -18.29
C PHE A 370 16.09 -1.99 -18.87
N LYS A 371 16.77 -2.29 -20.00
CA LYS A 371 17.59 -1.32 -20.72
C LYS A 371 16.73 -0.18 -21.26
N GLU A 372 15.58 -0.50 -21.90
CA GLU A 372 14.64 0.49 -22.43
C GLU A 372 14.12 1.42 -21.33
N MET A 373 13.71 0.87 -20.18
CA MET A 373 13.27 1.61 -19.00
C MET A 373 14.30 2.69 -18.60
N ARG A 374 15.58 2.31 -18.58
CA ARG A 374 16.69 3.21 -18.25
C ARG A 374 16.92 4.28 -19.33
N CYS A 375 16.87 3.89 -20.61
CA CYS A 375 16.99 4.83 -21.73
C CYS A 375 15.86 5.89 -21.72
N ARG A 376 14.71 5.55 -21.18
CA ARG A 376 13.56 6.47 -20.99
C ARG A 376 13.63 7.28 -19.69
N ASN A 377 14.75 7.24 -18.97
CA ASN A 377 14.95 7.89 -17.66
C ASN A 377 13.94 7.45 -16.58
N ILE A 378 13.37 6.26 -16.70
CA ILE A 378 12.53 5.65 -15.66
C ILE A 378 13.46 4.90 -14.71
N ILE A 379 13.53 5.34 -13.46
CA ILE A 379 14.46 4.79 -12.46
C ILE A 379 13.96 3.43 -11.98
N PRO A 380 14.72 2.32 -12.19
CA PRO A 380 14.40 1.02 -11.64
C PRO A 380 14.35 1.06 -10.11
N ASN A 381 13.41 0.36 -9.51
CA ASN A 381 13.30 0.22 -8.06
C ASN A 381 13.67 -1.21 -7.61
N VAL A 382 13.65 -1.44 -6.30
CA VAL A 382 13.94 -2.76 -5.68
C VAL A 382 13.12 -3.90 -6.31
N VAL A 383 11.85 -3.64 -6.69
CA VAL A 383 10.98 -4.65 -7.34
C VAL A 383 11.50 -5.01 -8.73
N THR A 384 11.96 -4.02 -9.50
CA THR A 384 12.55 -4.25 -10.83
C THR A 384 13.77 -5.18 -10.76
N TYR A 385 14.70 -4.83 -9.85
CA TYR A 385 15.92 -5.64 -9.65
C TYR A 385 15.59 -7.04 -9.14
N ASN A 386 14.71 -7.18 -8.15
CA ASN A 386 14.34 -8.48 -7.60
C ASN A 386 13.70 -9.39 -8.65
N SER A 387 12.83 -8.85 -9.53
CA SER A 387 12.22 -9.61 -10.62
C SER A 387 13.26 -10.15 -11.61
N LEU A 388 14.25 -9.33 -11.97
CA LEU A 388 15.34 -9.73 -12.86
C LEU A 388 16.29 -10.74 -12.21
N ILE A 389 16.67 -10.52 -10.96
CA ILE A 389 17.54 -11.40 -10.18
C ILE A 389 16.90 -12.78 -10.04
N ASP A 390 15.60 -12.83 -9.71
CA ASP A 390 14.83 -14.08 -9.63
C ASP A 390 14.77 -14.79 -11.00
N GLY A 391 14.47 -14.05 -12.07
CA GLY A 391 14.45 -14.60 -13.44
C GLY A 391 15.80 -15.15 -13.90
N LEU A 392 16.88 -14.40 -13.65
CA LEU A 392 18.26 -14.84 -13.95
C LEU A 392 18.66 -16.06 -13.11
N GLY A 393 18.32 -16.06 -11.84
CA GLY A 393 18.55 -17.20 -10.94
C GLY A 393 17.86 -18.46 -11.43
N LYS A 394 16.57 -18.38 -11.78
CA LYS A 394 15.77 -19.50 -12.32
C LYS A 394 16.26 -20.00 -13.69
N SER A 395 16.94 -19.15 -14.45
CA SER A 395 17.57 -19.52 -15.73
C SER A 395 19.02 -19.98 -15.59
N GLY A 396 19.56 -20.11 -14.37
CA GLY A 396 20.92 -20.53 -14.08
C GLY A 396 22.01 -19.47 -14.34
N ARG A 397 21.62 -18.22 -14.67
CA ARG A 397 22.56 -17.12 -14.96
C ARG A 397 23.01 -16.39 -13.68
N ILE A 398 23.48 -17.13 -12.67
CA ILE A 398 23.79 -16.62 -11.32
C ILE A 398 24.82 -15.50 -11.35
N SER A 399 25.86 -15.60 -12.19
CA SER A 399 26.89 -14.56 -12.30
C SER A 399 26.31 -13.21 -12.75
N HIS A 400 25.30 -13.21 -13.63
CA HIS A 400 24.59 -11.99 -14.03
C HIS A 400 23.69 -11.48 -12.90
N ALA A 401 23.03 -12.38 -12.18
CA ALA A 401 22.21 -12.00 -11.02
C ALA A 401 23.05 -11.29 -9.94
N LEU A 402 24.25 -11.81 -9.63
CA LEU A 402 25.16 -11.18 -8.66
C LEU A 402 25.64 -9.79 -9.14
N LYS A 403 25.97 -9.63 -10.43
CA LYS A 403 26.32 -8.31 -10.98
C LYS A 403 25.18 -7.30 -10.86
N LEU A 404 23.91 -7.74 -10.97
CA LEU A 404 22.77 -6.87 -10.76
C LEU A 404 22.59 -6.50 -9.28
N VAL A 405 22.98 -7.35 -8.34
CA VAL A 405 23.01 -7.01 -6.90
C VAL A 405 24.03 -5.90 -6.63
N ASP A 406 25.22 -6.01 -7.21
CA ASP A 406 26.25 -4.98 -7.10
C ASP A 406 25.77 -3.66 -7.73
N GLU A 407 25.20 -3.71 -8.95
CA GLU A 407 24.64 -2.53 -9.62
C GLU A 407 23.51 -1.88 -8.81
N MET A 408 22.65 -2.68 -8.19
CA MET A 408 21.56 -2.22 -7.34
C MET A 408 22.09 -1.41 -6.16
N HIS A 409 23.15 -1.89 -5.53
CA HIS A 409 23.83 -1.20 -4.43
C HIS A 409 24.44 0.14 -4.88
N ASP A 410 25.20 0.13 -5.99
CA ASP A 410 25.85 1.32 -6.54
C ASP A 410 24.87 2.43 -6.93
N ARG A 411 23.63 2.06 -7.28
CA ARG A 411 22.56 2.99 -7.64
C ARG A 411 21.71 3.48 -6.46
N GLY A 412 22.12 3.21 -5.22
CA GLY A 412 21.40 3.64 -4.03
C GLY A 412 20.06 2.91 -3.81
N GLN A 413 19.92 1.70 -4.37
CA GLN A 413 18.80 0.79 -4.14
C GLN A 413 19.32 -0.42 -3.32
N PRO A 414 19.52 -0.31 -1.99
CA PRO A 414 20.20 -1.34 -1.24
C PRO A 414 19.47 -2.68 -1.33
N PRO A 415 20.20 -3.78 -1.61
CA PRO A 415 19.64 -5.12 -1.60
C PRO A 415 19.01 -5.45 -0.24
N ASN A 416 17.92 -6.16 -0.25
CA ASN A 416 17.24 -6.60 0.97
C ASN A 416 17.20 -8.14 1.03
N ILE A 417 16.65 -8.68 2.13
CA ILE A 417 16.59 -10.14 2.31
C ILE A 417 15.81 -10.86 1.22
N VAL A 418 14.85 -10.19 0.54
CA VAL A 418 14.12 -10.77 -0.60
C VAL A 418 15.05 -10.93 -1.80
N THR A 419 15.91 -9.93 -2.07
CA THR A 419 16.96 -9.98 -3.11
C THR A 419 17.88 -11.18 -2.88
N TYR A 420 18.40 -11.32 -1.67
CA TYR A 420 19.30 -12.43 -1.35
C TYR A 420 18.62 -13.79 -1.34
N ASN A 421 17.35 -13.88 -0.94
CA ASN A 421 16.58 -15.12 -1.00
C ASN A 421 16.45 -15.65 -2.44
N SER A 422 16.32 -14.79 -3.45
CA SER A 422 16.34 -15.21 -4.85
C SER A 422 17.69 -15.78 -5.27
N ILE A 423 18.79 -15.22 -4.77
CA ILE A 423 20.15 -15.75 -5.01
C ILE A 423 20.36 -17.08 -4.27
N PHE A 424 19.95 -17.18 -2.99
CA PHE A 424 20.04 -18.43 -2.23
C PHE A 424 19.26 -19.55 -2.92
N ASP A 425 18.04 -19.28 -3.37
CA ASP A 425 17.21 -20.25 -4.09
C ASP A 425 17.90 -20.72 -5.38
N ALA A 426 18.47 -19.78 -6.16
CA ALA A 426 19.21 -20.10 -7.38
C ALA A 426 20.45 -20.95 -7.09
N LEU A 427 21.26 -20.60 -6.08
CA LEU A 427 22.46 -21.35 -5.68
C LEU A 427 22.10 -22.77 -5.19
N CYS A 428 21.06 -22.89 -4.38
CA CYS A 428 20.58 -24.19 -3.88
C CYS A 428 20.04 -25.08 -5.01
N LYS A 429 19.31 -24.53 -5.96
CA LYS A 429 18.77 -25.26 -7.12
C LYS A 429 19.85 -25.74 -8.08
N THR A 430 20.97 -25.04 -8.17
CA THR A 430 22.12 -25.41 -9.00
C THR A 430 23.19 -26.19 -8.23
N HIS A 431 22.85 -26.72 -7.07
CA HIS A 431 23.73 -27.52 -6.20
C HIS A 431 24.98 -26.80 -5.66
N HIS A 432 24.98 -25.46 -5.65
CA HIS A 432 26.08 -24.65 -5.10
C HIS A 432 25.83 -24.21 -3.65
N VAL A 433 25.44 -25.17 -2.80
CA VAL A 433 25.02 -24.89 -1.40
C VAL A 433 26.14 -24.24 -0.57
N GLU A 434 27.41 -24.60 -0.80
CA GLU A 434 28.54 -23.98 -0.11
C GLU A 434 28.63 -22.46 -0.39
N LYS A 435 28.39 -22.06 -1.64
CA LYS A 435 28.35 -20.64 -1.99
C LYS A 435 27.16 -19.94 -1.34
N ALA A 436 26.03 -20.62 -1.16
CA ALA A 436 24.88 -20.08 -0.47
C ALA A 436 25.18 -19.85 1.04
N ILE A 437 25.86 -20.81 1.68
CA ILE A 437 26.27 -20.69 3.09
C ILE A 437 27.28 -19.54 3.28
N ALA A 438 28.28 -19.45 2.42
CA ALA A 438 29.26 -18.37 2.46
C ALA A 438 28.60 -16.98 2.25
N LEU A 439 27.65 -16.90 1.31
CA LEU A 439 26.88 -15.69 1.09
C LEU A 439 25.99 -15.32 2.28
N LEU A 440 25.41 -16.33 2.97
CA LEU A 440 24.61 -16.08 4.18
C LEU A 440 25.45 -15.42 5.29
N THR A 441 26.68 -15.87 5.48
CA THR A 441 27.60 -15.25 6.46
C THR A 441 27.87 -13.79 6.08
N LYS A 442 28.22 -13.52 4.82
CA LYS A 442 28.43 -12.16 4.31
C LYS A 442 27.22 -11.25 4.55
N VAL A 443 26.02 -11.72 4.23
CA VAL A 443 24.75 -10.97 4.38
C VAL A 443 24.48 -10.62 5.84
N LYS A 444 24.81 -11.54 6.78
CA LYS A 444 24.71 -11.28 8.22
C LYS A 444 25.72 -10.23 8.68
N ASP A 445 26.95 -10.30 8.19
CA ASP A 445 28.01 -9.34 8.50
C ASP A 445 27.66 -7.92 7.99
N GLU A 446 26.92 -7.82 6.88
CA GLU A 446 26.34 -6.58 6.35
C GLU A 446 25.14 -6.06 7.17
N GLY A 447 24.73 -6.76 8.23
CA GLY A 447 23.62 -6.37 9.11
C GLY A 447 22.22 -6.74 8.59
N ILE A 448 22.13 -7.47 7.48
CA ILE A 448 20.85 -7.92 6.92
C ILE A 448 20.42 -9.19 7.64
N GLN A 449 19.28 -9.14 8.33
CA GLN A 449 18.78 -10.27 9.12
C GLN A 449 18.09 -11.31 8.23
N PRO A 450 18.57 -12.58 8.21
CA PRO A 450 17.88 -13.67 7.53
C PRO A 450 16.50 -13.91 8.17
N ASN A 451 15.54 -14.22 7.33
CA ASN A 451 14.19 -14.57 7.78
C ASN A 451 13.93 -16.08 7.65
N MET A 452 12.76 -16.52 8.10
CA MET A 452 12.36 -17.93 8.04
C MET A 452 12.45 -18.54 6.63
N ASN A 453 12.10 -17.73 5.60
CA ASN A 453 12.19 -18.17 4.20
C ASN A 453 13.65 -18.45 3.79
N THR A 454 14.61 -17.62 4.22
CA THR A 454 16.05 -17.82 3.97
C THR A 454 16.51 -19.20 4.47
N TYR A 455 16.17 -19.52 5.71
CA TYR A 455 16.57 -20.80 6.30
C TYR A 455 15.85 -21.98 5.66
N THR A 456 14.58 -21.84 5.30
CA THR A 456 13.83 -22.87 4.58
C THR A 456 14.45 -23.18 3.21
N ILE A 457 14.88 -22.17 2.47
CA ILE A 457 15.61 -22.33 1.19
C ILE A 457 16.91 -23.11 1.41
N LEU A 458 17.66 -22.78 2.45
CA LEU A 458 18.93 -23.48 2.77
C LEU A 458 18.71 -24.93 3.20
N ILE A 459 17.73 -25.20 4.06
CA ILE A 459 17.34 -26.56 4.46
C ILE A 459 16.99 -27.38 3.20
N HIS A 460 16.18 -26.82 2.31
CA HIS A 460 15.81 -27.47 1.06
C HIS A 460 17.03 -27.75 0.17
N GLY A 461 17.93 -26.78 0.05
CA GLY A 461 19.18 -26.95 -0.71
C GLY A 461 20.06 -28.06 -0.14
N LEU A 462 20.27 -28.07 1.17
CA LEU A 462 21.05 -29.10 1.89
C LEU A 462 20.44 -30.49 1.72
N CYS A 463 19.10 -30.62 1.85
CA CYS A 463 18.40 -31.87 1.62
C CYS A 463 18.59 -32.39 0.19
N LYS A 464 18.54 -31.51 -0.82
CA LYS A 464 18.71 -31.87 -2.23
C LYS A 464 20.11 -32.39 -2.58
N VAL A 465 21.14 -31.83 -1.95
CA VAL A 465 22.53 -32.32 -2.15
C VAL A 465 22.87 -33.50 -1.22
N GLY A 466 21.90 -34.00 -0.46
CA GLY A 466 22.06 -35.16 0.40
C GLY A 466 22.70 -34.88 1.76
N ARG A 467 22.94 -33.62 2.13
CA ARG A 467 23.50 -33.18 3.43
C ARG A 467 22.38 -33.02 4.48
N VAL A 468 21.65 -34.11 4.71
CA VAL A 468 20.43 -34.08 5.55
C VAL A 468 20.75 -33.79 7.01
N GLU A 469 21.92 -34.20 7.53
CA GLU A 469 22.34 -33.90 8.91
C GLU A 469 22.60 -32.41 9.11
N ASP A 470 23.21 -31.72 8.13
CA ASP A 470 23.40 -30.29 8.21
C ASP A 470 22.05 -29.54 8.13
N ALA A 471 21.14 -30.02 7.30
CA ALA A 471 19.77 -29.50 7.25
C ALA A 471 19.06 -29.66 8.61
N ARG A 472 19.23 -30.83 9.25
CA ARG A 472 18.68 -31.12 10.60
C ARG A 472 19.25 -30.16 11.65
N ASN A 473 20.57 -29.92 11.61
CA ASN A 473 21.23 -29.00 12.56
C ASN A 473 20.64 -27.56 12.41
N VAL A 474 20.51 -27.07 11.18
CA VAL A 474 19.88 -25.77 10.93
C VAL A 474 18.42 -25.75 11.41
N PHE A 475 17.66 -26.80 11.16
CA PHE A 475 16.26 -26.93 11.58
C PHE A 475 16.11 -26.92 13.12
N VAL A 476 16.96 -27.67 13.83
CA VAL A 476 16.97 -27.74 15.30
C VAL A 476 17.36 -26.39 15.88
N ASP A 477 18.41 -25.74 15.36
CA ASP A 477 18.86 -24.40 15.76
C ASP A 477 17.74 -23.37 15.70
N LEU A 478 16.91 -23.41 14.63
CA LEU A 478 15.77 -22.52 14.49
C LEU A 478 14.72 -22.76 15.58
N SER A 479 14.45 -24.04 15.87
CA SER A 479 13.50 -24.41 16.94
C SER A 479 13.98 -23.93 18.31
N VAL A 480 15.28 -24.10 18.59
CA VAL A 480 15.90 -23.65 19.87
C VAL A 480 15.89 -22.13 20.00
N LYS A 481 16.09 -21.40 18.89
CA LYS A 481 16.04 -19.92 18.86
C LYS A 481 14.61 -19.36 18.92
N GLY A 482 13.58 -20.22 19.03
CA GLY A 482 12.19 -19.81 19.16
C GLY A 482 11.54 -19.32 17.87
N TYR A 483 12.09 -19.67 16.70
CA TYR A 483 11.41 -19.38 15.43
C TYR A 483 10.15 -20.22 15.29
N ASN A 484 9.05 -19.58 14.87
CA ASN A 484 7.82 -20.29 14.55
C ASN A 484 7.96 -20.99 13.19
N LEU A 485 8.16 -22.31 13.20
CA LEU A 485 8.38 -23.10 11.99
C LEU A 485 7.05 -23.27 11.22
N SER A 486 7.06 -22.96 9.92
CA SER A 486 5.89 -23.13 9.04
C SER A 486 5.67 -24.59 8.62
N VAL A 487 4.44 -24.92 8.20
CA VAL A 487 4.11 -26.21 7.56
C VAL A 487 5.11 -26.54 6.47
N TYR A 488 5.44 -25.56 5.61
CA TYR A 488 6.38 -25.73 4.51
C TYR A 488 7.79 -26.10 4.99
N THR A 489 8.29 -25.53 6.08
CA THR A 489 9.62 -25.85 6.64
C THR A 489 9.69 -27.27 7.15
N TYR A 490 8.65 -27.73 7.86
CA TYR A 490 8.52 -29.13 8.29
C TYR A 490 8.48 -30.06 7.09
N THR A 491 7.65 -29.76 6.08
CA THR A 491 7.49 -30.57 4.86
C THR A 491 8.81 -30.74 4.11
N VAL A 492 9.60 -29.66 3.97
CA VAL A 492 10.92 -29.70 3.33
C VAL A 492 11.90 -30.61 4.08
N MET A 493 11.89 -30.55 5.43
CA MET A 493 12.78 -31.40 6.23
C MET A 493 12.34 -32.87 6.17
N ILE A 494 11.02 -33.14 6.26
CA ILE A 494 10.43 -34.47 6.05
C ILE A 494 10.82 -35.02 4.68
N GLN A 495 10.71 -34.21 3.62
CA GLN A 495 11.13 -34.61 2.28
C GLN A 495 12.62 -35.00 2.23
N GLY A 496 13.48 -34.25 2.93
CA GLY A 496 14.90 -34.57 3.05
C GLY A 496 15.14 -35.93 3.68
N PHE A 497 14.46 -36.26 4.78
CA PHE A 497 14.52 -37.58 5.42
C PHE A 497 14.01 -38.68 4.47
N CYS A 498 12.89 -38.47 3.81
CA CYS A 498 12.31 -39.43 2.86
C CYS A 498 13.28 -39.72 1.68
N ILE A 499 13.95 -38.71 1.13
CA ILE A 499 14.94 -38.89 0.04
C ILE A 499 16.11 -39.77 0.50
N LYS A 500 16.53 -39.64 1.76
CA LYS A 500 17.59 -40.48 2.34
C LYS A 500 17.11 -41.85 2.82
N GLY A 501 15.80 -42.12 2.84
CA GLY A 501 15.22 -43.36 3.35
C GLY A 501 15.14 -43.41 4.88
N LEU A 502 15.24 -42.28 5.57
CA LEU A 502 15.14 -42.16 7.03
C LEU A 502 13.67 -41.97 7.41
N PHE A 503 12.86 -43.04 7.26
CA PHE A 503 11.41 -42.95 7.42
C PHE A 503 10.98 -42.79 8.88
N ASP A 504 11.72 -43.38 9.82
CA ASP A 504 11.42 -43.26 11.25
C ASP A 504 11.54 -41.82 11.72
N GLU A 505 12.60 -41.11 11.26
CA GLU A 505 12.82 -39.71 11.52
C GLU A 505 11.76 -38.84 10.85
N ALA A 506 11.34 -39.17 9.62
CA ALA A 506 10.28 -38.46 8.91
C ALA A 506 8.94 -38.56 9.66
N LEU A 507 8.59 -39.77 10.16
CA LEU A 507 7.39 -40.00 10.93
C LEU A 507 7.44 -39.36 12.33
N ALA A 508 8.60 -39.39 12.98
CA ALA A 508 8.84 -38.70 14.24
C ALA A 508 8.67 -37.20 14.10
N LEU A 509 9.18 -36.62 12.99
CA LEU A 509 9.03 -35.20 12.70
C LEU A 509 7.59 -34.81 12.35
N LEU A 510 6.84 -35.71 11.67
CA LEU A 510 5.42 -35.52 11.39
C LEU A 510 4.60 -35.50 12.72
N SER A 511 4.93 -36.37 13.68
CA SER A 511 4.30 -36.34 15.01
C SER A 511 4.63 -35.06 15.76
N LYS A 512 5.91 -34.66 15.79
CA LYS A 512 6.35 -33.40 16.43
C LYS A 512 5.69 -32.14 15.81
N MET A 513 5.44 -32.16 14.51
CA MET A 513 4.71 -31.10 13.82
C MET A 513 3.29 -30.93 14.36
N LYS A 514 2.59 -32.08 14.62
CA LYS A 514 1.24 -32.12 15.22
C LYS A 514 1.26 -31.59 16.65
N ASP A 515 2.24 -32.03 17.46
CA ASP A 515 2.40 -31.61 18.86
C ASP A 515 2.65 -30.09 18.98
N ASN A 516 3.32 -29.51 18.03
CA ASN A 516 3.58 -28.06 17.96
C ASN A 516 2.41 -27.26 17.34
N SER A 517 1.21 -27.84 17.28
CA SER A 517 0.00 -27.21 16.70
C SER A 517 0.16 -26.77 15.24
N CYS A 518 1.15 -27.31 14.54
CA CYS A 518 1.39 -27.10 13.12
C CYS A 518 0.78 -28.28 12.34
N LEU A 519 -0.46 -28.14 11.88
CA LEU A 519 -1.18 -29.25 11.23
C LEU A 519 -0.59 -29.56 9.86
N PRO A 520 -0.21 -30.86 9.61
CA PRO A 520 0.25 -31.29 8.29
C PRO A 520 -0.84 -31.11 7.23
N ASP A 521 -0.45 -30.63 6.06
CA ASP A 521 -1.31 -30.53 4.89
C ASP A 521 -1.25 -31.79 4.01
N ALA A 522 -2.12 -31.84 2.98
CA ALA A 522 -2.15 -32.95 2.03
C ALA A 522 -0.80 -33.19 1.35
N ALA A 523 -0.04 -32.12 1.04
CA ALA A 523 1.27 -32.22 0.42
C ALA A 523 2.31 -32.90 1.33
N THR A 524 2.29 -32.62 2.63
CA THR A 524 3.18 -33.25 3.62
C THR A 524 2.98 -34.76 3.63
N TYR A 525 1.72 -35.20 3.69
CA TYR A 525 1.39 -36.61 3.67
C TYR A 525 1.71 -37.29 2.33
N GLU A 526 1.38 -36.64 1.21
CA GLU A 526 1.67 -37.16 -0.13
C GLU A 526 3.16 -37.49 -0.30
N ILE A 527 4.06 -36.61 0.16
CA ILE A 527 5.51 -36.81 0.09
C ILE A 527 5.92 -38.08 0.84
N ILE A 528 5.42 -38.28 2.06
CA ILE A 528 5.78 -39.46 2.87
C ILE A 528 5.22 -40.73 2.22
N ILE A 529 3.93 -40.75 1.88
CA ILE A 529 3.24 -41.93 1.32
C ILE A 529 3.90 -42.33 0.00
N ARG A 530 4.15 -41.39 -0.91
CA ARG A 530 4.83 -41.66 -2.18
C ARG A 530 6.23 -42.24 -1.96
N SER A 531 6.95 -41.72 -0.97
CA SER A 531 8.29 -42.20 -0.66
C SER A 531 8.31 -43.61 -0.07
N LEU A 532 7.34 -43.93 0.82
CA LEU A 532 7.15 -45.25 1.37
C LEU A 532 6.79 -46.26 0.28
N PHE A 533 5.85 -45.98 -0.61
CA PHE A 533 5.51 -46.84 -1.76
C PHE A 533 6.71 -47.11 -2.66
N ASN A 534 7.52 -46.08 -2.96
CA ASN A 534 8.71 -46.23 -3.79
C ASN A 534 9.79 -47.13 -3.17
N LYS A 535 9.77 -47.29 -1.87
CA LYS A 535 10.71 -48.14 -1.11
C LYS A 535 10.15 -49.49 -0.72
N GLY A 536 8.89 -49.77 -1.05
CA GLY A 536 8.22 -51.05 -0.75
C GLY A 536 7.64 -51.15 0.65
N GLU A 537 7.59 -50.04 1.40
CA GLU A 537 7.03 -49.98 2.77
C GLU A 537 5.50 -49.79 2.70
N HIS A 538 4.81 -50.80 2.13
CA HIS A 538 3.38 -50.69 1.80
C HIS A 538 2.48 -50.60 3.03
N ASP A 539 2.80 -51.32 4.12
CA ASP A 539 1.99 -51.33 5.33
C ASP A 539 1.95 -49.95 6.02
N MET A 540 3.11 -49.28 6.08
CA MET A 540 3.21 -47.93 6.63
C MET A 540 2.51 -46.91 5.73
N ALA A 541 2.63 -47.02 4.41
CA ALA A 541 1.96 -46.16 3.45
C ALA A 541 0.43 -46.27 3.57
N GLU A 542 -0.09 -47.52 3.68
CA GLU A 542 -1.53 -47.76 3.82
C GLU A 542 -2.08 -47.20 5.15
N LYS A 543 -1.34 -47.36 6.24
CA LYS A 543 -1.72 -46.79 7.54
C LYS A 543 -1.86 -45.25 7.48
N LEU A 544 -0.91 -44.58 6.87
CA LEU A 544 -0.97 -43.13 6.69
C LEU A 544 -2.09 -42.71 5.75
N LEU A 545 -2.35 -43.47 4.69
CA LEU A 545 -3.44 -43.21 3.75
C LEU A 545 -4.79 -43.26 4.45
N ARG A 546 -5.01 -44.28 5.30
CA ARG A 546 -6.22 -44.38 6.12
C ARG A 546 -6.37 -43.18 7.08
N GLU A 547 -5.27 -42.72 7.67
CA GLU A 547 -5.27 -41.52 8.53
C GLU A 547 -5.73 -40.27 7.78
N ILE A 548 -5.27 -40.04 6.53
CA ILE A 548 -5.65 -38.89 5.72
C ILE A 548 -7.12 -38.93 5.34
N ILE A 549 -7.61 -40.08 4.92
CA ILE A 549 -9.02 -40.30 4.57
C ILE A 549 -9.90 -39.97 5.77
N ALA A 550 -9.52 -40.47 6.96
CA ALA A 550 -10.25 -40.20 8.20
C ALA A 550 -10.28 -38.72 8.59
N LYS A 551 -9.29 -37.93 8.14
CA LYS A 551 -9.19 -36.47 8.36
C LYS A 551 -9.86 -35.63 7.29
N GLY A 552 -10.37 -36.22 6.21
CA GLY A 552 -10.98 -35.50 5.09
C GLY A 552 -9.99 -34.63 4.30
N LEU A 553 -8.72 -35.06 4.25
CA LEU A 553 -7.65 -34.34 3.50
C LEU A 553 -7.41 -34.88 2.09
N LEU A 554 -8.19 -35.92 1.70
CA LEU A 554 -8.26 -36.46 0.34
C LEU A 554 -9.59 -36.15 -0.28
#